data_a7c63d3eff5a568b7753efb549b0f023
#
_entry.id   a7c63d3eff5a568b7753efb549b0f023
#
_cell.length_a   1.000
_cell.length_b   1.000
_cell.length_c   1.000
_cell.angle_alpha   90.00
_cell.angle_beta   90.00
_cell.angle_gamma   90.00
#
_symmetry.space_group_name_H-M   'P 1'
#
loop_
_entity.id
_entity.type
_entity.pdbx_description
1 polymer ?
#
loop_
_entity_poly.entity_id
_entity_poly.type
_entity_poly.pdbx_seq_one_letter_code
_entity_poly.pdbx_strand_id
1 'polypeptide(L)'
;TTPWPSSAASDVYKRQQIRIAYFGETSLKQSDIVARGHAIECRINAEDASKNFQPSPGKINMCHQPSGFRTRVDSSIYQGYKVLPYYDSMICKLICHGRDRYEAIQRTRRSLDEFVIDGITTTVELHKKLLKHKKFIDSDFNVNWLDNEKII
;
A
#
# COMPACT_ATOMS: atom_id res chain seq x y z
N THR A 1 18.10 -0.52 -17.99
CA THR A 1 17.48 0.66 -17.40
C THR A 1 17.67 0.60 -15.90
N THR A 2 18.56 1.43 -15.37
CA THR A 2 18.81 1.57 -13.91
C THR A 2 17.52 1.92 -13.19
N PRO A 3 17.16 1.23 -12.10
CA PRO A 3 16.03 1.64 -11.27
C PRO A 3 16.37 2.98 -10.65
N TRP A 4 15.55 3.99 -10.92
CA TRP A 4 15.68 5.30 -10.29
C TRP A 4 15.37 5.19 -8.80
N PRO A 5 16.18 5.77 -7.90
CA PRO A 5 15.85 5.82 -6.48
C PRO A 5 14.49 6.51 -6.28
N SER A 6 13.71 6.06 -5.31
CA SER A 6 12.34 6.55 -5.07
C SER A 6 12.25 8.07 -4.89
N SER A 7 13.29 8.70 -4.34
CA SER A 7 13.40 10.16 -4.23
C SER A 7 13.44 10.86 -5.60
N ALA A 8 14.21 10.34 -6.56
CA ALA A 8 14.29 10.90 -7.91
C ALA A 8 12.96 10.75 -8.68
N ALA A 9 12.23 9.63 -8.49
CA ALA A 9 10.90 9.47 -9.06
C ALA A 9 9.92 10.50 -8.50
N SER A 10 9.97 10.78 -7.20
CA SER A 10 9.12 11.76 -6.55
C SER A 10 9.42 13.20 -7.05
N ASP A 11 10.66 13.54 -7.35
CA ASP A 11 11.02 14.82 -7.92
C ASP A 11 10.53 15.01 -9.36
N VAL A 12 10.52 13.93 -10.15
CA VAL A 12 10.03 13.98 -11.53
C VAL A 12 8.55 14.32 -11.58
N TYR A 13 7.68 13.63 -10.82
CA TYR A 13 6.24 13.92 -10.86
C TYR A 13 5.89 15.28 -10.23
N LYS A 14 6.61 15.72 -9.19
CA LYS A 14 6.41 17.06 -8.61
C LYS A 14 6.72 18.16 -9.61
N ARG A 15 7.85 18.06 -10.31
CA ARG A 15 8.20 18.99 -11.39
C ARG A 15 7.16 18.98 -12.51
N GLN A 16 6.65 17.82 -12.85
CA GLN A 16 5.62 17.64 -13.86
C GLN A 16 4.31 18.34 -13.45
N GLN A 17 3.88 18.16 -12.19
CA GLN A 17 2.71 18.87 -11.64
C GLN A 17 2.88 20.39 -11.64
N ILE A 18 4.05 20.88 -11.23
CA ILE A 18 4.36 22.31 -11.23
C ILE A 18 4.35 22.88 -12.66
N ARG A 19 4.93 22.16 -13.62
CA ARG A 19 4.93 22.58 -15.03
C ARG A 19 3.51 22.63 -15.61
N ILE A 20 2.68 21.63 -15.33
CA ILE A 20 1.29 21.62 -15.78
C ILE A 20 0.52 22.79 -15.15
N ALA A 21 0.69 23.04 -13.86
CA ALA A 21 0.04 24.16 -13.17
C ALA A 21 0.47 25.53 -13.73
N TYR A 22 1.74 25.68 -14.12
CA TYR A 22 2.29 26.94 -14.62
C TYR A 22 1.94 27.21 -16.08
N PHE A 23 2.04 26.18 -16.95
CA PHE A 23 1.82 26.31 -18.39
C PHE A 23 0.40 25.96 -18.85
N GLY A 24 -0.41 25.33 -17.99
CA GLY A 24 -1.78 24.91 -18.31
C GLY A 24 -1.87 23.72 -19.26
N GLU A 25 -0.73 23.14 -19.66
CA GLU A 25 -0.67 22.09 -20.69
C GLU A 25 0.21 20.91 -20.24
N THR A 26 -0.13 19.73 -20.73
CA THR A 26 0.71 18.53 -20.67
C THR A 26 1.08 18.08 -22.08
N SER A 27 2.28 17.51 -22.24
CA SER A 27 2.69 16.89 -23.50
C SER A 27 2.01 15.56 -23.80
N LEU A 28 1.26 15.01 -22.83
CA LEU A 28 0.56 13.72 -22.94
C LEU A 28 -0.82 13.92 -23.56
N LYS A 29 -1.17 13.07 -24.52
CA LYS A 29 -2.52 12.94 -25.05
C LYS A 29 -3.24 11.78 -24.36
N GLN A 30 -4.56 11.85 -24.28
CA GLN A 30 -5.35 10.77 -23.70
C GLN A 30 -5.10 9.42 -24.41
N SER A 31 -4.82 9.44 -25.72
CA SER A 31 -4.48 8.26 -26.53
C SER A 31 -3.16 7.59 -26.13
N ASP A 32 -2.26 8.32 -25.44
CA ASP A 32 -0.95 7.79 -25.00
C ASP A 32 -1.06 7.00 -23.70
N ILE A 33 -2.22 7.12 -23.03
CA ILE A 33 -2.46 6.49 -21.72
C ILE A 33 -3.01 5.08 -21.94
N VAL A 34 -2.17 4.09 -21.69
CA VAL A 34 -2.52 2.66 -21.76
C VAL A 34 -2.37 2.03 -20.40
N ALA A 35 -3.50 1.54 -19.82
CA ALA A 35 -3.47 0.75 -18.60
C ALA A 35 -2.86 -0.63 -18.88
N ARG A 36 -1.85 -1.02 -18.10
CA ARG A 36 -1.14 -2.30 -18.27
C ARG A 36 -1.06 -3.05 -16.96
N GLY A 37 -1.57 -4.28 -16.95
CA GLY A 37 -1.56 -5.13 -15.77
C GLY A 37 -2.57 -4.71 -14.71
N HIS A 38 -2.31 -5.12 -13.48
CA HIS A 38 -3.16 -4.88 -12.32
C HIS A 38 -2.31 -4.50 -11.12
N ALA A 39 -2.76 -3.55 -10.32
CA ALA A 39 -2.08 -3.15 -9.09
C ALA A 39 -3.00 -3.25 -7.88
N ILE A 40 -2.42 -3.64 -6.75
CA ILE A 40 -3.10 -3.67 -5.44
C ILE A 40 -2.28 -2.83 -4.48
N GLU A 41 -2.93 -1.89 -3.82
CA GLU A 41 -2.37 -1.10 -2.71
C GLU A 41 -2.99 -1.57 -1.39
N CYS A 42 -2.14 -1.88 -0.41
CA CYS A 42 -2.52 -2.10 0.98
C CYS A 42 -2.05 -0.92 1.83
N ARG A 43 -2.97 -0.20 2.43
CA ARG A 43 -2.66 0.86 3.40
C ARG A 43 -2.44 0.20 4.76
N ILE A 44 -1.20 0.21 5.23
CA ILE A 44 -0.82 -0.36 6.52
C ILE A 44 -0.95 0.72 7.59
N ASN A 45 -1.93 0.52 8.46
CA ASN A 45 -2.23 1.42 9.57
C ASN A 45 -1.78 0.79 10.90
N ALA A 46 -1.34 1.62 11.82
CA ALA A 46 -1.07 1.25 13.22
C ALA A 46 -2.40 1.17 13.99
N GLU A 47 -3.19 0.15 13.70
CA GLU A 47 -4.55 -0.07 14.21
C GLU A 47 -4.80 -1.55 14.49
N ASP A 48 -5.60 -1.83 15.49
CA ASP A 48 -6.08 -3.18 15.81
C ASP A 48 -7.46 -3.40 15.17
N ALA A 49 -7.47 -4.11 14.04
CA ALA A 49 -8.70 -4.41 13.33
C ALA A 49 -9.67 -5.26 14.18
N SER A 50 -9.17 -6.12 15.07
CA SER A 50 -10.01 -6.93 15.97
C SER A 50 -10.71 -6.13 17.06
N LYS A 51 -10.26 -4.88 17.30
CA LYS A 51 -10.81 -3.94 18.28
C LYS A 51 -11.39 -2.71 17.61
N ASN A 52 -12.16 -2.92 16.55
CA ASN A 52 -12.83 -1.86 15.80
C ASN A 52 -11.86 -0.75 15.34
N PHE A 53 -10.69 -1.16 14.80
CA PHE A 53 -9.63 -0.27 14.29
C PHE A 53 -9.09 0.71 15.34
N GLN A 54 -9.07 0.29 16.61
CA GLN A 54 -8.48 1.11 17.66
C GLN A 54 -7.02 1.43 17.33
N PRO A 55 -6.58 2.71 17.39
CA PRO A 55 -5.19 3.10 17.20
C PRO A 55 -4.23 2.34 18.11
N SER A 56 -3.11 1.89 17.57
CA SER A 56 -2.05 1.18 18.28
C SER A 56 -0.73 1.97 18.25
N PRO A 57 -0.64 3.08 18.99
CA PRO A 57 0.60 3.83 19.10
C PRO A 57 1.64 3.03 19.89
N GLY A 58 2.92 3.26 19.60
CA GLY A 58 3.99 2.54 20.30
C GLY A 58 5.34 2.64 19.59
N LYS A 59 6.32 1.95 20.14
CA LYS A 59 7.67 1.86 19.55
C LYS A 59 7.76 0.60 18.69
N ILE A 60 8.25 0.75 17.48
CA ILE A 60 8.54 -0.36 16.57
C ILE A 60 9.87 -1.00 17.02
N ASN A 61 9.81 -2.24 17.48
CA ASN A 61 10.98 -3.01 17.92
C ASN A 61 11.73 -3.62 16.74
N MET A 62 10.97 -4.15 15.76
CA MET A 62 11.51 -4.71 14.53
C MET A 62 10.66 -4.23 13.34
N CYS A 63 11.33 -3.91 12.25
CA CYS A 63 10.70 -3.54 10.99
C CYS A 63 11.45 -4.20 9.84
N HIS A 64 10.79 -5.12 9.15
CA HIS A 64 11.26 -5.68 7.88
C HIS A 64 10.21 -5.39 6.81
N GLN A 65 10.61 -4.62 5.79
CA GLN A 65 9.74 -4.26 4.68
C GLN A 65 10.00 -5.20 3.49
N PRO A 66 8.95 -5.72 2.85
CA PRO A 66 9.11 -6.58 1.68
C PRO A 66 9.73 -5.81 0.52
N SER A 67 10.47 -6.52 -0.31
CA SER A 67 11.11 -5.95 -1.49
C SER A 67 10.99 -6.88 -2.69
N GLY A 68 11.43 -6.41 -3.86
CA GLY A 68 11.52 -7.22 -5.06
C GLY A 68 10.84 -6.59 -6.27
N PHE A 69 10.90 -7.33 -7.38
CA PHE A 69 10.37 -6.87 -8.65
C PHE A 69 8.86 -6.59 -8.59
N ARG A 70 8.44 -5.40 -9.00
CA ARG A 70 7.04 -4.92 -8.98
C ARG A 70 6.41 -4.86 -7.59
N THR A 71 7.23 -4.80 -6.55
CA THR A 71 6.81 -4.52 -5.17
C THR A 71 7.41 -3.18 -4.75
N ARG A 72 6.57 -2.30 -4.26
CA ARG A 72 6.94 -0.97 -3.76
C ARG A 72 6.36 -0.77 -2.37
N VAL A 73 7.18 -0.27 -1.47
CA VAL A 73 6.74 0.17 -0.14
C VAL A 73 7.05 1.65 0.03
N ASP A 74 6.01 2.45 0.22
CA ASP A 74 6.12 3.85 0.59
C ASP A 74 5.95 3.95 2.11
N SER A 75 7.02 4.23 2.83
CA SER A 75 7.06 4.09 4.28
C SER A 75 7.79 5.25 4.92
N SER A 76 7.32 5.65 6.11
CA SER A 76 7.99 6.59 7.02
C SER A 76 8.59 5.90 8.24
N ILE A 77 8.39 4.58 8.42
CA ILE A 77 8.78 3.84 9.61
C ILE A 77 10.10 3.09 9.41
N TYR A 78 10.78 2.89 10.54
CA TYR A 78 12.01 2.12 10.66
C TYR A 78 12.09 1.50 12.06
N GLN A 79 13.03 0.59 12.28
CA GLN A 79 13.27 0.01 13.61
C GLN A 79 13.62 1.10 14.62
N GLY A 80 12.90 1.14 15.74
CA GLY A 80 13.05 2.17 16.77
C GLY A 80 12.12 3.37 16.58
N TYR A 81 11.42 3.51 15.45
CA TYR A 81 10.45 4.58 15.23
C TYR A 81 9.33 4.52 16.27
N LYS A 82 8.88 5.69 16.73
CA LYS A 82 7.76 5.82 17.67
C LYS A 82 6.54 6.35 16.94
N VAL A 83 5.52 5.50 16.80
CA VAL A 83 4.20 5.89 16.28
C VAL A 83 3.47 6.68 17.36
N LEU A 84 3.10 7.92 17.03
CA LEU A 84 2.43 8.85 17.95
C LEU A 84 0.91 8.79 17.75
N PRO A 85 0.11 8.98 18.83
CA PRO A 85 -1.34 8.93 18.76
C PRO A 85 -1.99 10.20 18.17
N TYR A 86 -1.21 11.21 17.79
CA TYR A 86 -1.72 12.54 17.41
C TYR A 86 -1.86 12.73 15.90
N TYR A 87 -1.39 11.78 15.10
CA TYR A 87 -1.41 11.83 13.64
C TYR A 87 -2.20 10.68 13.06
N ASP A 88 -2.41 10.71 11.73
CA ASP A 88 -2.99 9.59 10.98
C ASP A 88 -2.25 8.28 11.32
N SER A 89 -3.02 7.22 11.52
CA SER A 89 -2.52 5.88 11.84
C SER A 89 -1.78 5.21 10.69
N MET A 90 -1.90 5.72 9.45
CA MET A 90 -1.25 5.14 8.27
C MET A 90 0.27 5.34 8.36
N ILE A 91 0.99 4.23 8.47
CA ILE A 91 2.45 4.20 8.61
C ILE A 91 3.18 3.83 7.33
N CYS A 92 2.55 3.12 6.43
CA CYS A 92 3.10 2.82 5.11
C CYS A 92 2.03 2.34 4.13
N LYS A 93 2.43 2.26 2.85
CA LYS A 93 1.66 1.69 1.76
C LYS A 93 2.47 0.59 1.09
N LEU A 94 1.90 -0.59 0.98
CA LEU A 94 2.44 -1.68 0.17
C LEU A 94 1.71 -1.69 -1.17
N ILE A 95 2.44 -1.56 -2.26
CA ILE A 95 1.91 -1.52 -3.62
C ILE A 95 2.55 -2.64 -4.43
N CYS A 96 1.74 -3.55 -4.96
CA CYS A 96 2.19 -4.66 -5.78
C CYS A 96 1.52 -4.62 -7.15
N HIS A 97 2.32 -4.81 -8.21
CA HIS A 97 1.84 -4.84 -9.59
C HIS A 97 2.03 -6.24 -10.20
N GLY A 98 1.02 -6.73 -10.93
CA GLY A 98 1.04 -7.98 -11.68
C GLY A 98 0.68 -7.76 -13.15
N ARG A 99 0.89 -8.77 -14.00
CA ARG A 99 0.42 -8.78 -15.39
C ARG A 99 -1.12 -8.78 -15.45
N ASP A 100 -1.71 -9.42 -14.45
CA ASP A 100 -3.14 -9.56 -14.25
C ASP A 100 -3.49 -9.49 -12.77
N ARG A 101 -4.79 -9.56 -12.45
CA ARG A 101 -5.29 -9.52 -11.07
C ARG A 101 -4.78 -10.68 -10.22
N TYR A 102 -4.73 -11.87 -10.77
CA TYR A 102 -4.27 -13.06 -10.05
C TYR A 102 -2.80 -12.89 -9.61
N GLU A 103 -1.91 -12.53 -10.54
CA GLU A 103 -0.51 -12.29 -10.21
C GLU A 103 -0.34 -11.16 -9.19
N ALA A 104 -1.12 -10.07 -9.30
CA ALA A 104 -1.08 -8.98 -8.33
C ALA A 104 -1.49 -9.46 -6.93
N ILE A 105 -2.55 -10.28 -6.80
CA ILE A 105 -2.97 -10.88 -5.53
C ILE A 105 -1.86 -11.76 -4.94
N GLN A 106 -1.29 -12.69 -5.74
CA GLN A 106 -0.24 -13.59 -5.26
C GLN A 106 1.00 -12.83 -4.79
N ARG A 107 1.40 -11.80 -5.54
CA ARG A 107 2.54 -10.95 -5.17
C ARG A 107 2.28 -10.17 -3.89
N THR A 108 1.07 -9.62 -3.74
CA THR A 108 0.70 -8.88 -2.52
C THR A 108 0.66 -9.81 -1.31
N ARG A 109 0.13 -11.02 -1.44
CA ARG A 109 0.14 -12.03 -0.37
C ARG A 109 1.55 -12.37 0.08
N ARG A 110 2.43 -12.72 -0.86
CA ARG A 110 3.84 -12.98 -0.58
C ARG A 110 4.50 -11.79 0.15
N SER A 111 4.28 -10.58 -0.35
CA SER A 111 4.85 -9.38 0.25
C SER A 111 4.32 -9.12 1.66
N LEU A 112 3.04 -9.38 1.93
CA LEU A 112 2.48 -9.27 3.28
C LEU A 112 3.02 -10.35 4.23
N ASP A 113 3.34 -11.55 3.72
CA ASP A 113 3.94 -12.61 4.54
C ASP A 113 5.39 -12.29 4.93
N GLU A 114 6.12 -11.55 4.07
CA GLU A 114 7.46 -11.02 4.37
C GLU A 114 7.43 -9.78 5.26
N PHE A 115 6.27 -9.09 5.37
CA PHE A 115 6.17 -7.82 6.09
C PHE A 115 6.12 -8.07 7.62
N VAL A 116 7.17 -7.65 8.32
CA VAL A 116 7.25 -7.75 9.79
C VAL A 116 7.29 -6.36 10.41
N ILE A 117 6.32 -6.08 11.28
CA ILE A 117 6.29 -4.89 12.14
C ILE A 117 5.97 -5.39 13.55
N ASP A 118 6.95 -5.35 14.43
CA ASP A 118 6.81 -5.77 15.84
C ASP A 118 6.82 -4.57 16.77
N GLY A 119 6.12 -4.69 17.91
CA GLY A 119 5.99 -3.65 18.94
C GLY A 119 4.68 -2.86 18.88
N ILE A 120 3.95 -2.93 17.76
CA ILE A 120 2.61 -2.34 17.58
C ILE A 120 1.71 -3.29 16.83
N THR A 121 0.39 -3.12 16.95
CA THR A 121 -0.59 -3.83 16.12
C THR A 121 -0.84 -3.06 14.83
N THR A 122 -0.96 -3.78 13.72
CA THR A 122 -1.18 -3.17 12.41
C THR A 122 -2.26 -3.92 11.61
N THR A 123 -2.74 -3.30 10.53
CA THR A 123 -3.73 -3.89 9.62
C THR A 123 -3.16 -4.95 8.67
N VAL A 124 -1.88 -5.37 8.80
CA VAL A 124 -1.25 -6.40 7.95
C VAL A 124 -2.06 -7.69 7.94
N GLU A 125 -2.46 -8.19 9.12
CA GLU A 125 -3.22 -9.45 9.24
C GLU A 125 -4.63 -9.35 8.63
N LEU A 126 -5.27 -8.18 8.72
CA LEU A 126 -6.52 -7.91 8.02
C LEU A 126 -6.34 -8.04 6.49
N HIS A 127 -5.32 -7.41 5.93
CA HIS A 127 -5.04 -7.50 4.49
C HIS A 127 -4.77 -8.94 4.05
N LYS A 128 -4.07 -9.75 4.86
CA LYS A 128 -3.86 -11.18 4.57
C LYS A 128 -5.18 -11.96 4.50
N LYS A 129 -6.14 -11.67 5.40
CA LYS A 129 -7.47 -12.27 5.37
C LYS A 129 -8.26 -11.83 4.12
N LEU A 130 -8.27 -10.52 3.81
CA LEU A 130 -8.97 -9.97 2.67
C LEU A 130 -8.51 -10.59 1.34
N LEU A 131 -7.20 -10.70 1.13
CA LEU A 131 -6.63 -11.27 -0.08
C LEU A 131 -6.90 -12.78 -0.26
N LYS A 132 -7.32 -13.47 0.80
CA LYS A 132 -7.76 -14.87 0.76
C LYS A 132 -9.26 -15.03 0.54
N HIS A 133 -10.03 -13.96 0.74
CA HIS A 133 -11.48 -14.00 0.69
C HIS A 133 -11.96 -14.16 -0.76
N LYS A 134 -12.91 -15.09 -0.96
CA LYS A 134 -13.42 -15.44 -2.30
C LYS A 134 -13.98 -14.24 -3.05
N LYS A 135 -14.81 -13.41 -2.41
CA LYS A 135 -15.37 -12.21 -3.02
C LYS A 135 -14.29 -11.24 -3.51
N PHE A 136 -13.18 -11.10 -2.75
CA PHE A 136 -12.06 -10.26 -3.20
C PHE A 136 -11.36 -10.87 -4.42
N ILE A 137 -11.13 -12.19 -4.42
CA ILE A 137 -10.48 -12.90 -5.53
C ILE A 137 -11.33 -12.76 -6.80
N ASP A 138 -12.64 -12.98 -6.68
CA ASP A 138 -13.60 -12.96 -7.79
C ASP A 138 -14.00 -11.54 -8.22
N SER A 139 -13.53 -10.50 -7.53
CA SER A 139 -13.94 -9.09 -7.74
C SER A 139 -15.44 -8.84 -7.49
N ASP A 140 -16.08 -9.65 -6.67
CA ASP A 140 -17.50 -9.56 -6.31
C ASP A 140 -17.66 -8.81 -4.98
N PHE A 141 -17.32 -7.53 -4.96
CA PHE A 141 -17.45 -6.66 -3.78
C PHE A 141 -17.65 -5.20 -4.18
N ASN A 142 -18.21 -4.43 -3.26
CA ASN A 142 -18.34 -2.98 -3.35
C ASN A 142 -17.70 -2.30 -2.13
N VAL A 143 -17.77 -0.97 -2.06
CA VAL A 143 -17.15 -0.17 -0.99
C VAL A 143 -17.70 -0.48 0.41
N ASN A 144 -18.93 -0.98 0.51
CA ASN A 144 -19.59 -1.31 1.78
C ASN A 144 -19.40 -2.79 2.16
N TRP A 145 -18.60 -3.54 1.40
CA TRP A 145 -18.42 -4.98 1.61
C TRP A 145 -17.90 -5.31 3.00
N LEU A 146 -16.88 -4.58 3.47
CA LEU A 146 -16.25 -4.84 4.78
C LEU A 146 -17.21 -4.59 5.95
N ASP A 147 -18.11 -3.62 5.82
CA ASP A 147 -19.10 -3.30 6.87
C ASP A 147 -20.16 -4.40 7.00
N ASN A 148 -20.43 -5.12 5.90
CA ASN A 148 -21.44 -6.17 5.84
C ASN A 148 -20.90 -7.58 6.14
N GLU A 149 -19.60 -7.78 6.02
CA GLU A 149 -18.95 -9.09 6.23
C GLU A 149 -18.12 -9.06 7.52
N LYS A 150 -18.37 -10.03 8.39
CA LYS A 150 -17.54 -10.21 9.60
C LYS A 150 -16.22 -10.89 9.22
N ILE A 151 -15.30 -10.13 8.60
CA ILE A 151 -13.98 -10.64 8.18
C ILE A 151 -12.96 -10.56 9.33
N ILE A 152 -13.27 -9.78 10.33
CA ILE A 152 -12.43 -9.50 11.50
C ILE A 152 -12.83 -10.37 12.66
#